data_5cd5543fa470337d3139d56156d47cbb
#
_entry.id   5cd5543fa470337d3139d56156d47cbb
#
_cell.length_a   1.000
_cell.length_b   1.000
_cell.length_c   1.000
_cell.angle_alpha   90.00
_cell.angle_beta   90.00
_cell.angle_gamma   90.00
#
_symmetry.space_group_name_H-M   'P 1'
#
loop_
_entity.id
_entity.type
_entity.pdbx_description
1 polymer ?
#
loop_
_entity_poly.entity_id
_entity_poly.type
_entity_poly.pdbx_seq_one_letter_code
_entity_poly.pdbx_strand_id
1 'polypeptide(L)'
;VTSEQPPRLPPVAARATRRGLLRAGAALAASGALPLRALAQEPASAFPSHPVKMVIPLPPGGATDVIGRLLGQKLGELWRQSVIVDNKPGAGTIVGTQAIARAPADGYTFGIVISAFTINPSLRNDLPYDATKDFTPLSLLGFPVIALVAIPSFPANDVAGLIAKARAKPGSVSYASLGIGTATHLAGEMMNVRAETGMVHIPYNGSAPAYNDLLSGRVQVGFVLLDSALPHVKAGKLKVLAVTNAKRSRIYPEYPTVGETIPGYSLESLFGFVAPRGLPAPIAAKLSGDIVKVIQLPEVRQRLAELSVEPVGSSASEFEATIRSEIVKWAPVVKAAGVKAD
;
A
#
# COMPACT_ATOMS: atom_id res chain seq x y z
N VAL A 1 87.75 41.86 29.54
CA VAL A 1 87.95 40.40 29.52
C VAL A 1 86.71 39.84 30.25
N THR A 2 85.76 39.45 29.48
CA THR A 2 84.51 38.82 29.96
C THR A 2 84.59 37.35 29.63
N SER A 3 84.52 36.48 30.63
CA SER A 3 84.49 35.05 30.53
C SER A 3 83.02 34.57 30.36
N GLU A 4 82.72 34.03 29.20
CA GLU A 4 81.43 33.31 28.97
C GLU A 4 81.50 31.88 29.55
N GLN A 5 80.56 31.53 30.36
CA GLN A 5 80.27 30.13 30.77
C GLN A 5 79.45 29.41 29.77
N PRO A 6 79.74 28.12 29.46
CA PRO A 6 78.88 27.32 28.53
C PRO A 6 77.54 26.87 29.19
N PRO A 7 76.55 26.66 28.36
CA PRO A 7 75.22 26.29 28.84
C PRO A 7 75.16 24.85 29.38
N ARG A 8 74.48 24.68 30.49
CA ARG A 8 74.21 23.36 31.11
C ARG A 8 73.04 22.62 30.36
N LEU A 9 73.30 21.39 29.96
CA LEU A 9 72.33 20.48 29.37
C LEU A 9 71.32 20.03 30.46
N PRO A 10 70.06 19.83 30.06
CA PRO A 10 69.04 19.34 30.99
C PRO A 10 69.23 17.83 31.28
N PRO A 11 68.70 17.32 32.43
CA PRO A 11 68.94 15.94 32.83
C PRO A 11 68.12 14.95 31.99
N VAL A 12 68.73 13.83 31.71
CA VAL A 12 68.25 12.70 30.95
C VAL A 12 66.97 12.10 31.55
N ALA A 13 66.00 11.84 30.67
CA ALA A 13 64.67 11.26 30.98
C ALA A 13 64.76 10.01 31.88
N ALA A 14 63.89 9.96 32.85
CA ALA A 14 63.71 8.83 33.76
C ALA A 14 63.30 7.56 32.97
N ARG A 15 64.08 6.47 33.12
CA ARG A 15 63.76 5.13 32.58
C ARG A 15 62.43 4.66 33.15
N ALA A 16 61.41 4.49 32.28
CA ALA A 16 60.18 3.84 32.64
C ALA A 16 60.44 2.39 33.07
N THR A 17 60.13 2.09 34.32
CA THR A 17 60.32 0.73 34.85
C THR A 17 59.21 -0.20 34.34
N ARG A 18 59.56 -1.47 34.04
CA ARG A 18 58.62 -2.50 33.58
C ARG A 18 57.34 -2.60 34.44
N ARG A 19 57.39 -2.26 35.72
CA ARG A 19 56.25 -2.21 36.62
C ARG A 19 55.31 -1.05 36.36
N GLY A 20 55.80 0.10 35.84
CA GLY A 20 54.97 1.26 35.44
C GLY A 20 54.16 0.97 34.19
N LEU A 21 54.76 0.30 33.19
CA LEU A 21 54.08 -0.11 31.96
C LEU A 21 52.98 -1.17 32.19
N LEU A 22 53.20 -2.11 33.11
CA LEU A 22 52.17 -3.11 33.46
C LEU A 22 50.99 -2.51 34.23
N ARG A 23 51.17 -1.47 35.02
CA ARG A 23 50.09 -0.76 35.70
C ARG A 23 49.30 0.15 34.78
N ALA A 24 49.92 0.76 33.79
CA ALA A 24 49.24 1.54 32.74
C ALA A 24 48.44 0.66 31.80
N GLY A 25 48.93 -0.55 31.44
CA GLY A 25 48.18 -1.51 30.63
C GLY A 25 46.93 -2.09 31.32
N ALA A 26 47.01 -2.31 32.65
CA ALA A 26 45.86 -2.79 33.40
C ALA A 26 44.75 -1.69 33.58
N ALA A 27 45.10 -0.43 33.62
CA ALA A 27 44.14 0.68 33.71
C ALA A 27 43.39 0.91 32.36
N LEU A 28 44.05 0.68 31.21
CA LEU A 28 43.41 0.76 29.88
C LEU A 28 42.48 -0.43 29.61
N ALA A 29 42.78 -1.61 30.14
CA ALA A 29 41.92 -2.77 29.97
C ALA A 29 40.62 -2.70 30.79
N ALA A 30 40.63 -1.97 31.91
CA ALA A 30 39.45 -1.75 32.76
C ALA A 30 38.49 -0.65 32.21
N SER A 31 38.98 0.25 31.35
CA SER A 31 38.14 1.31 30.75
C SER A 31 37.50 0.88 29.41
N GLY A 32 37.84 -0.28 28.86
CA GLY A 32 37.31 -0.81 27.59
C GLY A 32 36.03 -1.62 27.71
N ALA A 33 35.55 -1.92 28.91
CA ALA A 33 34.25 -2.56 29.14
C ALA A 33 33.13 -1.53 29.33
N LEU A 34 32.99 -0.61 28.36
CA LEU A 34 31.66 -0.02 28.15
C LEU A 34 30.75 -1.20 27.78
N PRO A 35 29.66 -1.45 28.53
CA PRO A 35 28.68 -2.41 28.06
C PRO A 35 28.25 -1.87 26.70
N LEU A 36 28.58 -2.59 25.61
CA LEU A 36 27.77 -2.52 24.41
C LEU A 36 26.35 -2.75 24.92
N ARG A 37 25.60 -1.66 25.14
CA ARG A 37 24.15 -1.76 25.22
C ARG A 37 23.78 -2.38 23.89
N ALA A 38 23.69 -3.71 23.86
CA ALA A 38 22.89 -4.38 22.87
C ALA A 38 21.62 -3.55 22.86
N LEU A 39 21.25 -3.01 21.70
CA LEU A 39 19.96 -2.37 21.51
C LEU A 39 18.97 -3.49 21.86
N ALA A 40 18.63 -3.59 23.13
CA ALA A 40 17.72 -4.61 23.64
C ALA A 40 16.41 -4.29 22.92
N GLN A 41 16.04 -5.18 22.01
CA GLN A 41 14.75 -5.11 21.34
C GLN A 41 13.69 -4.98 22.42
N GLU A 42 12.83 -4.00 22.27
CA GLU A 42 11.72 -3.78 23.19
C GLU A 42 10.90 -5.08 23.26
N PRO A 43 10.61 -5.61 24.47
CA PRO A 43 9.77 -6.79 24.57
C PRO A 43 8.38 -6.46 24.01
N ALA A 44 7.79 -7.39 23.25
CA ALA A 44 6.49 -7.18 22.62
C ALA A 44 5.37 -6.82 23.62
N SER A 45 5.54 -7.14 24.90
CA SER A 45 4.64 -6.76 25.98
C SER A 45 4.69 -5.26 26.32
N ALA A 46 5.80 -4.57 26.02
CA ALA A 46 5.98 -3.14 26.22
C ALA A 46 5.72 -2.33 24.93
N PHE A 47 5.68 -3.01 23.78
CA PHE A 47 5.42 -2.37 22.48
C PHE A 47 3.93 -2.02 22.29
N PRO A 48 3.60 -0.81 21.75
CA PRO A 48 4.50 0.32 21.55
C PRO A 48 4.62 1.18 22.80
N SER A 49 5.85 1.67 23.13
CA SER A 49 6.13 2.56 24.26
C SER A 49 6.14 4.06 23.87
N HIS A 50 6.13 4.35 22.57
CA HIS A 50 6.09 5.71 22.02
C HIS A 50 5.26 5.75 20.71
N PRO A 51 4.99 6.95 20.13
CA PRO A 51 4.16 7.09 18.95
C PRO A 51 4.62 6.23 17.77
N VAL A 52 3.64 5.61 17.07
CA VAL A 52 3.85 4.75 15.90
C VAL A 52 3.46 5.50 14.64
N LYS A 53 4.20 5.33 13.55
CA LYS A 53 3.93 5.94 12.27
C LYS A 53 3.22 4.98 11.33
N MET A 54 2.10 5.43 10.74
CA MET A 54 1.42 4.74 9.64
C MET A 54 1.62 5.51 8.34
N VAL A 55 2.36 4.94 7.40
CA VAL A 55 2.58 5.54 6.08
C VAL A 55 1.40 5.20 5.16
N ILE A 56 0.86 6.23 4.49
CA ILE A 56 -0.16 6.09 3.44
C ILE A 56 0.42 6.59 2.12
N PRO A 57 0.52 5.75 1.07
CA PRO A 57 1.20 6.11 -0.18
C PRO A 57 0.32 6.94 -1.13
N LEU A 58 -0.66 7.66 -0.61
CA LEU A 58 -1.64 8.45 -1.34
C LEU A 58 -1.84 9.84 -0.70
N PRO A 59 -2.34 10.81 -1.47
CA PRO A 59 -2.69 12.13 -0.93
C PRO A 59 -3.73 12.04 0.18
N PRO A 60 -3.74 13.02 1.11
CA PRO A 60 -4.78 13.09 2.14
C PRO A 60 -6.17 13.34 1.54
N GLY A 61 -7.22 12.94 2.28
CA GLY A 61 -8.63 13.17 1.95
C GLY A 61 -9.30 12.11 1.07
N GLY A 62 -8.55 11.16 0.51
CA GLY A 62 -9.13 10.01 -0.21
C GLY A 62 -9.58 8.88 0.72
N ALA A 63 -10.30 7.89 0.19
CA ALA A 63 -10.81 6.74 0.97
C ALA A 63 -9.72 6.04 1.80
N THR A 64 -8.53 5.82 1.22
CA THR A 64 -7.40 5.20 1.93
C THR A 64 -6.92 6.04 3.12
N ASP A 65 -6.93 7.37 3.00
CA ASP A 65 -6.56 8.28 4.09
C ASP A 65 -7.61 8.25 5.21
N VAL A 66 -8.90 8.29 4.86
CA VAL A 66 -10.01 8.19 5.81
C VAL A 66 -9.94 6.88 6.58
N ILE A 67 -9.71 5.77 5.88
CA ILE A 67 -9.55 4.43 6.47
C ILE A 67 -8.32 4.38 7.38
N GLY A 68 -7.18 4.89 6.91
CA GLY A 68 -5.96 4.91 7.70
C GLY A 68 -6.09 5.71 8.98
N ARG A 69 -6.76 6.87 8.94
CA ARG A 69 -7.04 7.68 10.16
C ARG A 69 -7.97 6.98 11.12
N LEU A 70 -9.04 6.36 10.63
CA LEU A 70 -9.95 5.56 11.45
C LEU A 70 -9.20 4.43 12.17
N LEU A 71 -8.43 3.63 11.43
CA LEU A 71 -7.68 2.51 11.99
C LEU A 71 -6.55 2.99 12.91
N GLY A 72 -5.87 4.09 12.52
CA GLY A 72 -4.85 4.72 13.36
C GLY A 72 -5.40 5.21 14.69
N GLN A 73 -6.58 5.82 14.69
CA GLN A 73 -7.27 6.22 15.92
C GLN A 73 -7.58 5.00 16.80
N LYS A 74 -8.18 3.95 16.24
CA LYS A 74 -8.57 2.75 16.99
C LYS A 74 -7.37 1.96 17.52
N LEU A 75 -6.29 1.88 16.75
CA LEU A 75 -5.02 1.32 17.21
C LEU A 75 -4.43 2.19 18.33
N GLY A 76 -4.50 3.50 18.20
CA GLY A 76 -4.05 4.42 19.24
C GLY A 76 -4.81 4.29 20.56
N GLU A 77 -6.13 4.12 20.49
CA GLU A 77 -6.99 3.83 21.65
C GLU A 77 -6.57 2.49 22.31
N LEU A 78 -6.34 1.44 21.49
CA LEU A 78 -5.92 0.12 21.96
C LEU A 78 -4.53 0.15 22.61
N TRP A 79 -3.57 0.87 22.03
CA TRP A 79 -2.18 0.90 22.49
C TRP A 79 -1.91 1.97 23.55
N ARG A 80 -2.82 2.92 23.74
CA ARG A 80 -2.60 4.14 24.56
C ARG A 80 -1.36 4.93 24.08
N GLN A 81 -1.09 4.86 22.78
CA GLN A 81 0.00 5.53 22.10
C GLN A 81 -0.53 6.15 20.79
N SER A 82 -0.03 7.32 20.43
CA SER A 82 -0.47 7.98 19.21
C SER A 82 -0.05 7.20 17.96
N VAL A 83 -0.96 7.06 16.98
CA VAL A 83 -0.63 6.61 15.63
C VAL A 83 -0.65 7.83 14.70
N ILE A 84 0.52 8.18 14.18
CA ILE A 84 0.73 9.33 13.32
C ILE A 84 0.58 8.89 11.87
N VAL A 85 -0.44 9.39 11.18
CA VAL A 85 -0.64 9.15 9.75
C VAL A 85 0.27 10.06 8.93
N ASP A 86 1.14 9.47 8.10
CA ASP A 86 2.12 10.14 7.25
C ASP A 86 1.81 9.86 5.78
N ASN A 87 1.18 10.82 5.10
CA ASN A 87 0.84 10.70 3.69
C ASN A 87 2.07 10.96 2.82
N LYS A 88 2.49 9.97 2.02
CA LYS A 88 3.63 10.03 1.10
C LYS A 88 3.21 9.63 -0.32
N PRO A 89 2.49 10.50 -1.04
CA PRO A 89 2.08 10.25 -2.41
C PRO A 89 3.26 10.34 -3.38
N GLY A 90 3.10 9.76 -4.56
CA GLY A 90 4.03 9.92 -5.69
C GLY A 90 4.33 8.62 -6.43
N ALA A 91 4.63 8.78 -7.73
CA ALA A 91 5.05 7.72 -8.66
C ALA A 91 4.19 6.44 -8.57
N GLY A 92 2.86 6.56 -8.60
CA GLY A 92 1.98 5.37 -8.51
C GLY A 92 2.13 4.59 -7.20
N THR A 93 2.27 5.29 -6.07
CA THR A 93 2.49 4.78 -4.69
C THR A 93 3.94 4.37 -4.36
N ILE A 94 4.85 4.39 -5.31
CA ILE A 94 6.23 3.91 -5.11
C ILE A 94 6.94 4.69 -4.00
N VAL A 95 6.76 6.01 -3.92
CA VAL A 95 7.41 6.86 -2.91
C VAL A 95 7.05 6.42 -1.48
N GLY A 96 5.76 6.27 -1.19
CA GLY A 96 5.30 5.84 0.13
C GLY A 96 5.66 4.39 0.44
N THR A 97 5.53 3.50 -0.54
CA THR A 97 5.89 2.08 -0.39
C THR A 97 7.39 1.92 -0.11
N GLN A 98 8.25 2.66 -0.82
CA GLN A 98 9.70 2.67 -0.56
C GLN A 98 10.01 3.22 0.84
N ALA A 99 9.28 4.24 1.29
CA ALA A 99 9.46 4.78 2.64
C ALA A 99 9.15 3.75 3.73
N ILE A 100 8.18 2.87 3.51
CA ILE A 100 7.93 1.73 4.41
C ILE A 100 9.11 0.76 4.34
N ALA A 101 9.53 0.32 3.15
CA ALA A 101 10.60 -0.67 2.98
C ALA A 101 11.92 -0.24 3.66
N ARG A 102 12.23 1.07 3.66
CA ARG A 102 13.48 1.64 4.20
C ARG A 102 13.41 2.06 5.66
N ALA A 103 12.26 1.93 6.29
CA ALA A 103 12.13 2.27 7.71
C ALA A 103 12.83 1.23 8.60
N PRO A 104 13.23 1.59 9.83
CA PRO A 104 13.73 0.61 10.80
C PRO A 104 12.73 -0.52 11.04
N ALA A 105 13.22 -1.75 11.16
CA ALA A 105 12.40 -2.94 11.40
C ALA A 105 12.13 -3.15 12.90
N ASP A 106 11.66 -2.11 13.58
CA ASP A 106 11.40 -2.07 15.02
C ASP A 106 9.88 -2.08 15.37
N GLY A 107 9.01 -2.00 14.35
CA GLY A 107 7.56 -1.95 14.52
C GLY A 107 6.97 -0.54 14.58
N TYR A 108 7.78 0.49 14.77
CA TYR A 108 7.31 1.88 14.89
C TYR A 108 7.00 2.57 13.56
N THR A 109 7.23 1.87 12.45
CA THR A 109 6.77 2.29 11.13
C THR A 109 6.15 1.11 10.40
N PHE A 110 4.90 1.25 10.01
CA PHE A 110 4.20 0.34 9.11
C PHE A 110 3.34 1.18 8.15
N GLY A 111 2.70 0.57 7.17
CA GLY A 111 1.88 1.37 6.27
C GLY A 111 0.84 0.57 5.52
N ILE A 112 -0.03 1.32 4.84
CA ILE A 112 -1.04 0.77 3.94
C ILE A 112 -0.40 0.58 2.56
N VAL A 113 -0.70 -0.55 1.94
CA VAL A 113 -0.47 -0.80 0.52
C VAL A 113 -1.78 -1.04 -0.19
N ILE A 114 -1.83 -0.70 -1.47
CA ILE A 114 -2.98 -0.89 -2.33
C ILE A 114 -2.58 -1.77 -3.53
N SER A 115 -3.50 -2.09 -4.43
CA SER A 115 -3.25 -2.98 -5.58
C SER A 115 -2.00 -2.61 -6.40
N ALA A 116 -1.63 -1.33 -6.46
CA ALA A 116 -0.41 -0.89 -7.12
C ALA A 116 0.85 -1.61 -6.55
N PHE A 117 0.83 -2.03 -5.31
CA PHE A 117 1.90 -2.80 -4.68
C PHE A 117 2.17 -4.15 -5.38
N THR A 118 1.11 -4.82 -5.83
CA THR A 118 1.20 -6.10 -6.55
C THR A 118 1.22 -5.96 -8.05
N ILE A 119 0.78 -4.82 -8.59
CA ILE A 119 0.75 -4.51 -10.02
C ILE A 119 2.09 -3.97 -10.51
N ASN A 120 2.71 -3.04 -9.76
CA ASN A 120 3.97 -2.38 -10.13
C ASN A 120 5.11 -3.34 -10.51
N PRO A 121 5.30 -4.52 -9.88
CA PRO A 121 6.30 -5.48 -10.31
C PRO A 121 6.16 -5.95 -11.78
N SER A 122 4.95 -5.88 -12.33
CA SER A 122 4.70 -6.23 -13.74
C SER A 122 4.77 -5.03 -14.69
N LEU A 123 4.67 -3.81 -14.15
CA LEU A 123 4.68 -2.57 -14.93
C LEU A 123 6.08 -1.96 -15.07
N ARG A 124 6.96 -2.19 -14.11
CA ARG A 124 8.25 -1.50 -13.98
C ARG A 124 9.37 -2.49 -13.70
N ASN A 125 10.49 -2.29 -14.38
CA ASN A 125 11.72 -3.08 -14.14
C ASN A 125 12.67 -2.38 -13.14
N ASP A 126 12.40 -1.12 -12.79
CA ASP A 126 13.25 -0.24 -11.98
C ASP A 126 12.66 0.09 -10.61
N LEU A 127 11.83 -0.81 -10.06
CA LEU A 127 11.26 -0.60 -8.73
C LEU A 127 12.35 -0.53 -7.67
N PRO A 128 12.30 0.48 -6.77
CA PRO A 128 13.28 0.63 -5.71
C PRO A 128 13.06 -0.30 -4.51
N TYR A 129 12.19 -1.29 -4.64
CA TYR A 129 11.86 -2.34 -3.67
C TYR A 129 11.36 -3.62 -4.37
N ASP A 130 11.49 -4.74 -3.68
CA ASP A 130 10.89 -6.03 -4.06
C ASP A 130 9.66 -6.29 -3.17
N ALA A 131 8.47 -6.33 -3.77
CA ALA A 131 7.20 -6.50 -3.05
C ALA A 131 7.11 -7.82 -2.27
N THR A 132 7.92 -8.83 -2.63
CA THR A 132 7.93 -10.16 -1.99
C THR A 132 9.05 -10.35 -0.97
N LYS A 133 10.07 -9.46 -0.97
CA LYS A 133 11.27 -9.64 -0.14
C LYS A 133 11.52 -8.53 0.87
N ASP A 134 11.09 -7.30 0.59
CA ASP A 134 11.47 -6.13 1.41
C ASP A 134 10.43 -5.77 2.47
N PHE A 135 9.38 -6.58 2.59
CA PHE A 135 8.28 -6.32 3.52
C PHE A 135 7.95 -7.53 4.40
N THR A 136 7.39 -7.23 5.55
CA THR A 136 6.69 -8.16 6.43
C THR A 136 5.19 -7.91 6.27
N PRO A 137 4.42 -8.80 5.61
CA PRO A 137 2.96 -8.69 5.54
C PRO A 137 2.36 -8.76 6.95
N LEU A 138 1.35 -7.92 7.22
CA LEU A 138 0.66 -7.88 8.52
C LEU A 138 -0.78 -8.39 8.42
N SER A 139 -1.58 -7.79 7.53
CA SER A 139 -2.98 -8.21 7.32
C SER A 139 -3.52 -7.62 6.01
N LEU A 140 -4.31 -8.39 5.29
CA LEU A 140 -5.22 -7.87 4.29
C LEU A 140 -6.40 -7.19 5.01
N LEU A 141 -6.52 -5.87 4.81
CA LEU A 141 -7.63 -5.10 5.38
C LEU A 141 -8.95 -5.48 4.72
N GLY A 142 -8.96 -5.52 3.39
CA GLY A 142 -10.16 -5.83 2.62
C GLY A 142 -10.05 -5.43 1.16
N PHE A 143 -11.17 -5.57 0.46
CA PHE A 143 -11.28 -5.33 -0.97
C PHE A 143 -12.22 -4.15 -1.25
N PRO A 144 -11.71 -2.99 -1.70
CA PRO A 144 -12.57 -1.94 -2.24
C PRO A 144 -13.27 -2.42 -3.51
N VAL A 145 -14.57 -2.18 -3.58
CA VAL A 145 -15.39 -2.60 -4.72
C VAL A 145 -15.17 -1.64 -5.89
N ILE A 146 -14.73 -2.17 -7.02
CA ILE A 146 -14.66 -1.45 -8.29
C ILE A 146 -15.93 -1.74 -9.08
N ALA A 147 -16.58 -0.68 -9.56
CA ALA A 147 -17.77 -0.75 -10.40
C ALA A 147 -17.44 -0.38 -11.84
N LEU A 148 -18.01 -1.11 -12.78
CA LEU A 148 -18.20 -0.70 -14.16
C LEU A 148 -19.48 0.11 -14.23
N VAL A 149 -19.34 1.42 -14.44
CA VAL A 149 -20.47 2.35 -14.55
C VAL A 149 -20.63 2.84 -15.98
N ALA A 150 -21.84 3.29 -16.33
CA ALA A 150 -22.12 3.93 -17.59
C ALA A 150 -22.98 5.19 -17.38
N ILE A 151 -22.91 6.12 -18.33
CA ILE A 151 -23.84 7.25 -18.39
C ILE A 151 -25.26 6.74 -18.70
N PRO A 152 -26.32 7.44 -18.26
CA PRO A 152 -27.71 6.98 -18.49
C PRO A 152 -28.07 6.79 -19.95
N SER A 153 -27.54 7.66 -20.84
CA SER A 153 -27.77 7.62 -22.30
C SER A 153 -27.02 6.50 -23.01
N PHE A 154 -26.10 5.78 -22.36
CA PHE A 154 -25.39 4.65 -22.96
C PHE A 154 -26.39 3.53 -23.27
N PRO A 155 -26.39 2.99 -24.54
CA PRO A 155 -27.46 2.11 -25.02
C PRO A 155 -27.37 0.65 -24.53
N ALA A 156 -26.71 0.39 -23.41
CA ALA A 156 -26.64 -0.91 -22.77
C ALA A 156 -26.86 -0.77 -21.27
N ASN A 157 -27.54 -1.77 -20.66
CA ASN A 157 -27.83 -1.80 -19.22
C ASN A 157 -27.10 -2.94 -18.49
N ASP A 158 -26.30 -3.70 -19.21
CA ASP A 158 -25.51 -4.81 -18.68
C ASP A 158 -24.16 -4.96 -19.43
N VAL A 159 -23.37 -5.90 -18.96
CA VAL A 159 -22.04 -6.19 -19.55
C VAL A 159 -22.16 -6.75 -20.96
N ALA A 160 -23.16 -7.58 -21.24
CA ALA A 160 -23.34 -8.20 -22.55
C ALA A 160 -23.65 -7.15 -23.62
N GLY A 161 -24.53 -6.22 -23.32
CA GLY A 161 -24.86 -5.09 -24.19
C GLY A 161 -23.66 -4.15 -24.44
N LEU A 162 -22.86 -3.88 -23.38
CA LEU A 162 -21.61 -3.12 -23.53
C LEU A 162 -20.65 -3.83 -24.52
N ILE A 163 -20.42 -5.14 -24.33
CA ILE A 163 -19.56 -5.94 -25.20
C ILE A 163 -20.07 -5.89 -26.65
N ALA A 164 -21.36 -6.13 -26.86
CA ALA A 164 -21.96 -6.11 -28.20
C ALA A 164 -21.76 -4.74 -28.87
N LYS A 165 -21.99 -3.64 -28.13
CA LYS A 165 -21.81 -2.28 -28.63
C LYS A 165 -20.34 -1.98 -28.99
N ALA A 166 -19.41 -2.38 -28.14
CA ALA A 166 -17.99 -2.12 -28.32
C ALA A 166 -17.43 -2.93 -29.51
N ARG A 167 -17.79 -4.22 -29.64
CA ARG A 167 -17.39 -5.10 -30.75
C ARG A 167 -17.97 -4.65 -32.09
N ALA A 168 -19.19 -4.16 -32.12
CA ALA A 168 -19.84 -3.68 -33.35
C ALA A 168 -19.05 -2.55 -34.03
N LYS A 169 -18.35 -1.73 -33.24
CA LYS A 169 -17.50 -0.65 -33.74
C LYS A 169 -16.33 -0.43 -32.77
N PRO A 170 -15.22 -1.18 -32.94
CA PRO A 170 -14.02 -1.00 -32.12
C PRO A 170 -13.56 0.46 -32.07
N GLY A 171 -13.15 0.92 -30.90
CA GLY A 171 -12.76 2.32 -30.66
C GLY A 171 -13.91 3.31 -30.47
N SER A 172 -15.18 2.88 -30.61
CA SER A 172 -16.34 3.78 -30.42
C SER A 172 -16.76 3.97 -28.96
N VAL A 173 -16.32 3.13 -28.06
CA VAL A 173 -16.58 3.22 -26.62
C VAL A 173 -15.29 3.59 -25.93
N SER A 174 -15.33 4.68 -25.17
CA SER A 174 -14.22 5.06 -24.28
C SER A 174 -14.54 4.72 -22.82
N TYR A 175 -13.51 4.33 -22.07
CA TYR A 175 -13.66 4.09 -20.63
C TYR A 175 -12.70 4.92 -19.80
N ALA A 176 -13.23 5.46 -18.70
CA ALA A 176 -12.46 6.18 -17.69
C ALA A 176 -11.80 5.21 -16.69
N SER A 177 -10.58 5.50 -16.27
CA SER A 177 -9.93 4.92 -15.11
C SER A 177 -9.36 5.98 -14.17
N LEU A 178 -8.95 5.59 -12.97
CA LEU A 178 -8.34 6.49 -11.99
C LEU A 178 -6.82 6.64 -12.15
N GLY A 179 -6.30 6.25 -13.31
CA GLY A 179 -4.90 6.44 -13.70
C GLY A 179 -4.26 5.21 -14.33
N ILE A 180 -3.18 5.42 -15.06
CA ILE A 180 -2.39 4.37 -15.70
C ILE A 180 -1.82 3.41 -14.62
N GLY A 181 -1.91 2.10 -14.85
CA GLY A 181 -1.40 1.09 -13.94
C GLY A 181 -2.24 0.85 -12.67
N THR A 182 -3.38 1.55 -12.53
CA THR A 182 -4.31 1.29 -11.41
C THR A 182 -5.16 0.04 -11.67
N ALA A 183 -5.75 -0.52 -10.61
CA ALA A 183 -6.70 -1.61 -10.74
C ALA A 183 -7.89 -1.26 -11.65
N THR A 184 -8.33 0.00 -11.64
CA THR A 184 -9.42 0.49 -12.50
C THR A 184 -9.02 0.53 -13.99
N HIS A 185 -7.77 0.86 -14.31
CA HIS A 185 -7.24 0.73 -15.67
C HIS A 185 -7.19 -0.73 -16.11
N LEU A 186 -6.56 -1.58 -15.29
CA LEU A 186 -6.40 -3.00 -15.62
C LEU A 186 -7.74 -3.74 -15.70
N ALA A 187 -8.80 -3.24 -15.03
CA ALA A 187 -10.15 -3.76 -15.18
C ALA A 187 -10.66 -3.58 -16.62
N GLY A 188 -10.47 -2.41 -17.20
CA GLY A 188 -10.83 -2.13 -18.59
C GLY A 188 -10.00 -2.94 -19.57
N GLU A 189 -8.68 -3.02 -19.35
CA GLU A 189 -7.80 -3.79 -20.21
C GLU A 189 -8.06 -5.30 -20.14
N MET A 190 -8.36 -5.83 -18.96
CA MET A 190 -8.78 -7.22 -18.83
C MET A 190 -10.07 -7.50 -19.63
N MET A 191 -11.02 -6.55 -19.65
CA MET A 191 -12.23 -6.67 -20.48
C MET A 191 -11.88 -6.59 -21.97
N ASN A 192 -11.01 -5.67 -22.37
CA ASN A 192 -10.53 -5.56 -23.75
C ASN A 192 -9.91 -6.88 -24.24
N VAL A 193 -9.03 -7.50 -23.44
CA VAL A 193 -8.35 -8.75 -23.78
C VAL A 193 -9.32 -9.94 -23.80
N ARG A 194 -10.18 -10.08 -22.77
CA ARG A 194 -11.03 -11.29 -22.63
C ARG A 194 -12.28 -11.26 -23.50
N ALA A 195 -12.79 -10.08 -23.76
CA ALA A 195 -14.02 -9.91 -24.55
C ALA A 195 -13.77 -9.17 -25.87
N GLU A 196 -12.54 -8.94 -26.29
CA GLU A 196 -12.17 -8.33 -27.58
C GLU A 196 -12.98 -7.06 -27.86
N THR A 197 -13.16 -6.20 -26.83
CA THR A 197 -14.05 -5.04 -26.92
C THR A 197 -13.42 -3.86 -27.65
N GLY A 198 -12.10 -3.73 -27.64
CA GLY A 198 -11.37 -2.62 -28.26
C GLY A 198 -11.82 -1.25 -27.74
N MET A 199 -12.19 -1.14 -26.46
CA MET A 199 -12.52 0.13 -25.83
C MET A 199 -11.28 0.99 -25.66
N VAL A 200 -11.43 2.31 -25.80
CA VAL A 200 -10.34 3.28 -25.69
C VAL A 200 -10.19 3.73 -24.25
N HIS A 201 -9.00 3.54 -23.68
CA HIS A 201 -8.67 3.96 -22.33
C HIS A 201 -8.47 5.47 -22.24
N ILE A 202 -9.15 6.13 -21.29
CA ILE A 202 -8.97 7.53 -20.92
C ILE A 202 -8.52 7.59 -19.44
N PRO A 203 -7.21 7.81 -19.18
CA PRO A 203 -6.69 7.87 -17.82
C PRO A 203 -6.97 9.24 -17.18
N TYR A 204 -7.32 9.22 -15.89
CA TYR A 204 -7.52 10.42 -15.07
C TYR A 204 -6.65 10.38 -13.82
N ASN A 205 -6.20 11.56 -13.36
CA ASN A 205 -5.46 11.67 -12.10
C ASN A 205 -6.44 11.67 -10.89
N GLY A 206 -7.08 10.52 -10.66
CA GLY A 206 -8.02 10.32 -9.55
C GLY A 206 -9.49 10.46 -9.93
N SER A 207 -10.37 10.42 -8.92
CA SER A 207 -11.82 10.29 -9.13
C SER A 207 -12.48 11.55 -9.66
N ALA A 208 -12.15 12.74 -9.12
CA ALA A 208 -12.86 13.96 -9.46
C ALA A 208 -12.86 14.29 -10.97
N PRO A 209 -11.72 14.33 -11.70
CA PRO A 209 -11.73 14.58 -13.12
C PRO A 209 -12.42 13.46 -13.93
N ALA A 210 -12.32 12.19 -13.49
CA ALA A 210 -13.01 11.08 -14.13
C ALA A 210 -14.54 11.24 -14.07
N TYR A 211 -15.07 11.63 -12.90
CA TYR A 211 -16.52 11.88 -12.76
C TYR A 211 -16.97 13.10 -13.54
N ASN A 212 -16.18 14.17 -13.65
CA ASN A 212 -16.54 15.32 -14.47
C ASN A 212 -16.79 14.93 -15.93
N ASP A 213 -15.94 14.07 -16.50
CA ASP A 213 -16.08 13.66 -17.89
C ASP A 213 -17.13 12.55 -18.08
N LEU A 214 -17.35 11.68 -17.12
CA LEU A 214 -18.47 10.75 -17.12
C LEU A 214 -19.80 11.52 -17.03
N LEU A 215 -19.96 12.44 -16.09
CA LEU A 215 -21.21 13.20 -15.87
C LEU A 215 -21.54 14.15 -17.03
N SER A 216 -20.52 14.64 -17.75
CA SER A 216 -20.71 15.44 -18.96
C SER A 216 -20.92 14.60 -20.23
N GLY A 217 -20.78 13.28 -20.16
CA GLY A 217 -20.92 12.37 -21.30
C GLY A 217 -19.74 12.36 -22.27
N ARG A 218 -18.61 12.98 -21.93
CA ARG A 218 -17.39 12.91 -22.75
C ARG A 218 -16.81 11.51 -22.80
N VAL A 219 -16.96 10.75 -21.72
CA VAL A 219 -16.60 9.33 -21.63
C VAL A 219 -17.87 8.56 -21.29
N GLN A 220 -18.11 7.45 -21.98
CA GLN A 220 -19.40 6.74 -21.90
C GLN A 220 -19.47 5.78 -20.72
N VAL A 221 -18.37 5.10 -20.39
CA VAL A 221 -18.28 4.12 -19.31
C VAL A 221 -17.05 4.38 -18.44
N GLY A 222 -17.00 3.82 -17.25
CA GLY A 222 -15.84 3.95 -16.37
C GLY A 222 -15.69 2.78 -15.42
N PHE A 223 -14.45 2.42 -15.14
CA PHE A 223 -14.11 1.58 -14.01
C PHE A 223 -13.68 2.49 -12.87
N VAL A 224 -14.48 2.54 -11.82
CA VAL A 224 -14.34 3.50 -10.72
C VAL A 224 -14.61 2.82 -9.38
N LEU A 225 -14.21 3.45 -8.27
CA LEU A 225 -14.59 2.95 -6.95
C LEU A 225 -16.10 3.18 -6.73
N LEU A 226 -16.78 2.16 -6.21
CA LEU A 226 -18.24 2.17 -6.09
C LEU A 226 -18.72 3.21 -5.06
N ASP A 227 -18.02 3.42 -3.93
CA ASP A 227 -18.33 4.42 -2.93
C ASP A 227 -18.54 5.82 -3.54
N SER A 228 -17.61 6.21 -4.39
CA SER A 228 -17.61 7.50 -5.07
C SER A 228 -18.66 7.56 -6.20
N ALA A 229 -19.05 6.41 -6.78
CA ALA A 229 -20.10 6.32 -7.81
C ALA A 229 -21.51 6.39 -7.24
N LEU A 230 -21.74 5.83 -6.06
CA LEU A 230 -23.09 5.66 -5.47
C LEU A 230 -23.92 6.95 -5.37
N PRO A 231 -23.37 8.11 -4.98
CA PRO A 231 -24.14 9.36 -4.98
C PRO A 231 -24.68 9.73 -6.37
N HIS A 232 -23.89 9.49 -7.42
CA HIS A 232 -24.27 9.76 -8.81
C HIS A 232 -25.26 8.72 -9.34
N VAL A 233 -25.13 7.47 -8.92
CA VAL A 233 -26.09 6.39 -9.24
C VAL A 233 -27.45 6.68 -8.60
N LYS A 234 -27.48 7.03 -7.32
CA LYS A 234 -28.69 7.42 -6.60
C LYS A 234 -29.38 8.64 -7.21
N ALA A 235 -28.59 9.58 -7.76
CA ALA A 235 -29.10 10.74 -8.46
C ALA A 235 -29.52 10.45 -9.92
N GLY A 236 -29.44 9.20 -10.39
CA GLY A 236 -29.77 8.82 -11.77
C GLY A 236 -28.79 9.37 -12.84
N LYS A 237 -27.63 9.88 -12.43
CA LYS A 237 -26.61 10.45 -13.32
C LYS A 237 -25.62 9.42 -13.83
N LEU A 238 -25.53 8.27 -13.19
CA LEU A 238 -24.78 7.09 -13.63
C LEU A 238 -25.63 5.84 -13.38
N LYS A 239 -25.34 4.76 -14.09
CA LYS A 239 -25.85 3.42 -13.83
C LYS A 239 -24.71 2.44 -13.63
N VAL A 240 -24.83 1.51 -12.70
CA VAL A 240 -23.88 0.40 -12.51
C VAL A 240 -24.26 -0.72 -13.45
N LEU A 241 -23.31 -1.16 -14.28
CA LEU A 241 -23.49 -2.32 -15.16
C LEU A 241 -23.07 -3.61 -14.46
N ALA A 242 -22.01 -3.56 -13.68
CA ALA A 242 -21.48 -4.68 -12.90
C ALA A 242 -20.41 -4.22 -11.89
N VAL A 243 -20.00 -5.13 -11.00
CA VAL A 243 -18.79 -5.00 -10.18
C VAL A 243 -17.71 -5.97 -10.67
N THR A 244 -16.43 -5.65 -10.38
CA THR A 244 -15.30 -6.44 -10.92
C THR A 244 -14.92 -7.64 -10.06
N ASN A 245 -15.48 -7.77 -8.87
CA ASN A 245 -15.19 -8.84 -7.92
C ASN A 245 -15.48 -10.25 -8.49
N ALA A 246 -14.78 -11.27 -7.95
CA ALA A 246 -14.96 -12.66 -8.33
C ALA A 246 -16.38 -13.18 -8.04
N LYS A 247 -17.00 -12.68 -6.96
CA LYS A 247 -18.37 -12.98 -6.54
C LYS A 247 -19.10 -11.68 -6.28
N ARG A 248 -20.43 -11.71 -6.29
CA ARG A 248 -21.22 -10.54 -5.90
C ARG A 248 -20.82 -10.06 -4.53
N SER A 249 -20.72 -8.74 -4.41
CA SER A 249 -20.39 -8.08 -3.14
C SER A 249 -21.39 -8.46 -2.06
N ARG A 250 -20.92 -8.73 -0.84
CA ARG A 250 -21.80 -8.94 0.31
C ARG A 250 -22.48 -7.66 0.77
N ILE A 251 -21.87 -6.51 0.44
CA ILE A 251 -22.38 -5.17 0.80
C ILE A 251 -23.40 -4.70 -0.25
N TYR A 252 -23.20 -5.08 -1.52
CA TYR A 252 -24.02 -4.67 -2.67
C TYR A 252 -24.40 -5.87 -3.53
N PRO A 253 -25.21 -6.82 -3.00
CA PRO A 253 -25.55 -8.06 -3.69
C PRO A 253 -26.43 -7.84 -4.93
N GLU A 254 -27.05 -6.66 -5.07
CA GLU A 254 -27.86 -6.27 -6.20
C GLU A 254 -27.07 -6.10 -7.50
N TYR A 255 -25.75 -5.78 -7.42
CA TYR A 255 -24.95 -5.60 -8.62
C TYR A 255 -24.35 -6.94 -9.10
N PRO A 256 -24.55 -7.32 -10.38
CA PRO A 256 -23.94 -8.51 -10.94
C PRO A 256 -22.41 -8.32 -11.05
N THR A 257 -21.68 -9.43 -11.19
CA THR A 257 -20.25 -9.35 -11.48
C THR A 257 -19.99 -9.34 -12.98
N VAL A 258 -18.88 -8.74 -13.42
CA VAL A 258 -18.41 -8.88 -14.81
C VAL A 258 -18.18 -10.35 -15.15
N GLY A 259 -17.74 -11.16 -14.18
CA GLY A 259 -17.49 -12.60 -14.31
C GLY A 259 -18.73 -13.42 -14.63
N GLU A 260 -19.94 -12.95 -14.30
CA GLU A 260 -21.20 -13.59 -14.70
C GLU A 260 -21.43 -13.55 -16.21
N THR A 261 -20.84 -12.59 -16.91
CA THR A 261 -20.89 -12.46 -18.38
C THR A 261 -19.60 -12.91 -19.07
N ILE A 262 -18.44 -12.62 -18.46
CA ILE A 262 -17.13 -12.99 -19.01
C ILE A 262 -16.50 -14.06 -18.11
N PRO A 263 -16.56 -15.35 -18.46
CA PRO A 263 -16.01 -16.43 -17.64
C PRO A 263 -14.53 -16.19 -17.27
N GLY A 264 -14.23 -16.36 -16.00
CA GLY A 264 -12.88 -16.15 -15.45
C GLY A 264 -12.42 -14.70 -15.34
N TYR A 265 -13.29 -13.71 -15.59
CA TYR A 265 -13.00 -12.33 -15.24
C TYR A 265 -13.17 -12.15 -13.72
N SER A 266 -12.12 -11.73 -13.08
CA SER A 266 -12.13 -11.35 -11.67
C SER A 266 -11.02 -10.37 -11.41
N LEU A 267 -11.39 -9.20 -10.93
CA LEU A 267 -10.45 -8.18 -10.51
C LEU A 267 -10.87 -7.65 -9.15
N GLU A 268 -10.07 -7.93 -8.15
CA GLU A 268 -10.24 -7.40 -6.81
C GLU A 268 -9.12 -6.40 -6.52
N SER A 269 -9.52 -5.18 -6.18
CA SER A 269 -8.57 -4.23 -5.61
C SER A 269 -8.29 -4.61 -4.18
N LEU A 270 -7.07 -4.47 -3.68
CA LEU A 270 -6.74 -4.80 -2.31
C LEU A 270 -6.27 -3.57 -1.52
N PHE A 271 -6.60 -3.56 -0.24
CA PHE A 271 -5.95 -2.76 0.79
C PHE A 271 -5.35 -3.70 1.82
N GLY A 272 -4.11 -3.46 2.21
CA GLY A 272 -3.43 -4.28 3.21
C GLY A 272 -2.38 -3.51 3.99
N PHE A 273 -1.89 -4.12 5.05
CA PHE A 273 -0.85 -3.54 5.90
C PHE A 273 0.44 -4.32 5.77
N VAL A 274 1.53 -3.58 5.62
CA VAL A 274 2.89 -4.13 5.60
C VAL A 274 3.81 -3.32 6.51
N ALA A 275 4.85 -3.97 7.00
CA ALA A 275 5.96 -3.35 7.73
C ALA A 275 7.28 -3.63 6.97
N PRO A 276 8.40 -2.98 7.34
CA PRO A 276 9.71 -3.31 6.80
C PRO A 276 10.07 -4.77 7.05
N ARG A 277 10.87 -5.36 6.16
CA ARG A 277 11.41 -6.71 6.36
C ARG A 277 12.28 -6.79 7.62
N GLY A 278 12.27 -7.94 8.26
CA GLY A 278 13.11 -8.21 9.43
C GLY A 278 12.50 -7.75 10.75
N LEU A 279 11.20 -7.41 10.73
CA LEU A 279 10.46 -7.12 11.95
C LEU A 279 10.54 -8.31 12.91
N PRO A 280 10.89 -8.11 14.20
CA PRO A 280 10.91 -9.20 15.18
C PRO A 280 9.57 -9.94 15.25
N ALA A 281 9.61 -11.26 15.22
CA ALA A 281 8.39 -12.07 15.13
C ALA A 281 7.34 -11.75 16.22
N PRO A 282 7.70 -11.49 17.49
CA PRO A 282 6.72 -11.12 18.51
C PRO A 282 6.04 -9.77 18.23
N ILE A 283 6.78 -8.79 17.67
CA ILE A 283 6.24 -7.48 17.30
C ILE A 283 5.35 -7.61 16.06
N ALA A 284 5.78 -8.38 15.06
CA ALA A 284 4.97 -8.66 13.87
C ALA A 284 3.63 -9.32 14.24
N ALA A 285 3.66 -10.32 15.12
CA ALA A 285 2.47 -11.00 15.61
C ALA A 285 1.53 -10.05 16.37
N LYS A 286 2.08 -9.17 17.22
CA LYS A 286 1.29 -8.19 17.97
C LYS A 286 0.67 -7.17 17.02
N LEU A 287 1.43 -6.56 16.10
CA LEU A 287 0.92 -5.62 15.11
C LEU A 287 -0.20 -6.25 14.27
N SER A 288 0.05 -7.42 13.69
CA SER A 288 -0.94 -8.15 12.88
C SER A 288 -2.20 -8.45 13.69
N GLY A 289 -2.06 -9.01 14.88
CA GLY A 289 -3.19 -9.35 15.75
C GLY A 289 -4.01 -8.12 16.16
N ASP A 290 -3.36 -7.00 16.50
CA ASP A 290 -4.06 -5.78 16.91
C ASP A 290 -4.73 -5.09 15.71
N ILE A 291 -4.11 -5.09 14.53
CA ILE A 291 -4.74 -4.62 13.28
C ILE A 291 -6.01 -5.45 12.99
N VAL A 292 -5.92 -6.78 13.07
CA VAL A 292 -7.09 -7.66 12.84
C VAL A 292 -8.19 -7.38 13.86
N LYS A 293 -7.86 -7.25 15.16
CA LYS A 293 -8.85 -6.90 16.19
C LYS A 293 -9.59 -5.59 15.85
N VAL A 294 -8.85 -4.56 15.44
CA VAL A 294 -9.44 -3.27 15.08
C VAL A 294 -10.33 -3.38 13.85
N ILE A 295 -9.89 -4.12 12.81
CA ILE A 295 -10.72 -4.35 11.61
C ILE A 295 -12.04 -5.06 11.96
N GLN A 296 -12.04 -5.95 12.95
CA GLN A 296 -13.23 -6.71 13.36
C GLN A 296 -14.19 -5.92 14.27
N LEU A 297 -13.83 -4.72 14.73
CA LEU A 297 -14.75 -3.88 15.51
C LEU A 297 -15.99 -3.54 14.67
N PRO A 298 -17.23 -3.67 15.23
CA PRO A 298 -18.47 -3.42 14.50
C PRO A 298 -18.51 -2.06 13.81
N GLU A 299 -18.12 -1.00 14.51
CA GLU A 299 -18.08 0.37 13.99
C GLU A 299 -17.06 0.54 12.86
N VAL A 300 -15.92 -0.17 12.92
CA VAL A 300 -14.91 -0.15 11.86
C VAL A 300 -15.42 -0.89 10.64
N ARG A 301 -16.00 -2.07 10.80
CA ARG A 301 -16.61 -2.84 9.71
C ARG A 301 -17.73 -2.06 9.02
N GLN A 302 -18.60 -1.41 9.81
CA GLN A 302 -19.65 -0.55 9.27
C GLN A 302 -19.04 0.59 8.44
N ARG A 303 -18.03 1.29 8.98
CA ARG A 303 -17.40 2.40 8.25
C ARG A 303 -16.68 1.95 6.99
N LEU A 304 -16.04 0.79 7.00
CA LEU A 304 -15.44 0.20 5.80
C LEU A 304 -16.52 -0.12 4.75
N ALA A 305 -17.65 -0.69 5.16
CA ALA A 305 -18.77 -0.95 4.26
C ALA A 305 -19.36 0.34 3.64
N GLU A 306 -19.49 1.42 4.42
CA GLU A 306 -19.92 2.75 3.92
C GLU A 306 -18.94 3.31 2.86
N LEU A 307 -17.66 2.95 2.97
CA LEU A 307 -16.61 3.28 1.99
C LEU A 307 -16.48 2.22 0.88
N SER A 308 -17.49 1.33 0.75
CA SER A 308 -17.50 0.24 -0.22
C SER A 308 -16.28 -0.67 -0.17
N VAL A 309 -15.71 -0.87 1.02
CA VAL A 309 -14.63 -1.83 1.26
C VAL A 309 -15.21 -3.06 1.95
N GLU A 310 -15.06 -4.22 1.34
CA GLU A 310 -15.39 -5.50 1.99
C GLU A 310 -14.30 -5.85 3.00
N PRO A 311 -14.59 -5.78 4.31
CA PRO A 311 -13.57 -6.01 5.33
C PRO A 311 -13.23 -7.49 5.43
N VAL A 312 -11.92 -7.79 5.49
CA VAL A 312 -11.38 -9.15 5.66
C VAL A 312 -10.72 -9.29 7.03
N GLY A 313 -9.61 -8.63 7.27
CA GLY A 313 -8.81 -8.79 8.48
C GLY A 313 -8.14 -10.17 8.50
N SER A 314 -7.33 -10.47 7.47
CA SER A 314 -6.66 -11.76 7.34
C SER A 314 -5.49 -11.92 8.29
N SER A 315 -5.02 -13.15 8.48
CA SER A 315 -3.70 -13.42 9.04
C SER A 315 -2.58 -12.90 8.13
N ALA A 316 -1.39 -12.73 8.68
CA ALA A 316 -0.20 -12.32 7.94
C ALA A 316 0.15 -13.32 6.81
N SER A 317 0.04 -14.62 7.07
CA SER A 317 0.31 -15.67 6.10
C SER A 317 -0.68 -15.70 4.94
N GLU A 318 -1.96 -15.50 5.21
CA GLU A 318 -2.98 -15.37 4.15
C GLU A 318 -2.74 -14.13 3.29
N PHE A 319 -2.33 -13.03 3.90
CA PHE A 319 -2.01 -11.82 3.14
C PHE A 319 -0.73 -11.99 2.30
N GLU A 320 0.29 -12.68 2.83
CA GLU A 320 1.48 -13.02 2.04
C GLU A 320 1.12 -13.88 0.82
N ALA A 321 0.28 -14.90 1.00
CA ALA A 321 -0.22 -15.73 -0.09
C ALA A 321 -1.00 -14.89 -1.12
N THR A 322 -1.82 -13.95 -0.66
CA THR A 322 -2.56 -13.02 -1.53
C THR A 322 -1.60 -12.15 -2.35
N ILE A 323 -0.58 -11.56 -1.73
CA ILE A 323 0.43 -10.74 -2.43
C ILE A 323 1.07 -11.55 -3.56
N ARG A 324 1.52 -12.77 -3.27
CA ARG A 324 2.18 -13.63 -4.27
C ARG A 324 1.25 -14.01 -5.41
N SER A 325 0.02 -14.40 -5.11
CA SER A 325 -0.98 -14.75 -6.13
C SER A 325 -1.37 -13.57 -7.01
N GLU A 326 -1.53 -12.38 -6.42
CA GLU A 326 -1.85 -11.17 -7.18
C GLU A 326 -0.70 -10.77 -8.12
N ILE A 327 0.56 -10.83 -7.69
CA ILE A 327 1.70 -10.54 -8.57
C ILE A 327 1.71 -11.48 -9.79
N VAL A 328 1.49 -12.78 -9.57
CA VAL A 328 1.43 -13.77 -10.66
C VAL A 328 0.25 -13.51 -11.60
N LYS A 329 -0.90 -13.15 -11.05
CA LYS A 329 -2.13 -12.84 -11.80
C LYS A 329 -1.96 -11.62 -12.71
N TRP A 330 -1.28 -10.58 -12.22
CA TRP A 330 -1.14 -9.32 -12.97
C TRP A 330 -0.16 -9.40 -14.13
N ALA A 331 0.87 -10.24 -14.06
CA ALA A 331 1.91 -10.32 -15.09
C ALA A 331 1.35 -10.59 -16.51
N PRO A 332 0.50 -11.61 -16.76
CA PRO A 332 -0.08 -11.83 -18.09
C PRO A 332 -1.07 -10.72 -18.49
N VAL A 333 -1.81 -10.11 -17.57
CA VAL A 333 -2.77 -9.03 -17.87
C VAL A 333 -2.03 -7.79 -18.36
N VAL A 334 -1.01 -7.34 -17.62
CA VAL A 334 -0.18 -6.19 -17.99
C VAL A 334 0.52 -6.41 -19.32
N LYS A 335 1.08 -7.62 -19.54
CA LYS A 335 1.73 -7.99 -20.81
C LYS A 335 0.75 -7.97 -21.98
N ALA A 336 -0.43 -8.58 -21.84
CA ALA A 336 -1.43 -8.66 -22.91
C ALA A 336 -2.02 -7.27 -23.25
N ALA A 337 -2.20 -6.41 -22.25
CA ALA A 337 -2.69 -5.06 -22.42
C ALA A 337 -1.62 -4.09 -22.98
N GLY A 338 -0.35 -4.50 -23.05
CA GLY A 338 0.75 -3.63 -23.49
C GLY A 338 0.96 -2.39 -22.60
N VAL A 339 0.46 -2.44 -21.36
CA VAL A 339 0.54 -1.31 -20.43
C VAL A 339 1.98 -1.13 -19.98
N LYS A 340 2.50 0.09 -20.15
CA LYS A 340 3.78 0.53 -19.61
C LYS A 340 3.51 1.68 -18.65
N ALA A 341 4.22 1.70 -17.52
CA ALA A 341 4.27 2.89 -16.68
C ALA A 341 5.39 3.79 -17.25
N ASP A 342 5.02 5.03 -17.56
CA ASP A 342 5.98 6.07 -17.95
C ASP A 342 6.89 6.46 -16.78
#